data_a9872bb07a8168c2c3fd714b5301a3d0
#
_entry.id   a9872bb07a8168c2c3fd714b5301a3d0
#
_cell.length_a   1.000
_cell.length_b   1.000
_cell.length_c   1.000
_cell.angle_alpha   90.00
_cell.angle_beta   90.00
_cell.angle_gamma   90.00
#
_symmetry.space_group_name_H-M   'P 1'
#
loop_
_entity.id
_entity.type
_entity.pdbx_description
1 polymer ?
#
loop_
_entity_poly.entity_id
_entity_poly.type
_entity_poly.pdbx_seq_one_letter_code
_entity_poly.pdbx_strand_id
1 'polypeptide(L)'
;AEYSPYFETGIRATWNPASRLTLTSALVNGWQNASAENSAPSGGIRIDYVATPRLTLTYDNFVGNVAADTEPVRVRLYHDVIAQYNPGDSWKLALVYSLGTEARRTSLMGTASWWGGAAIAKYKLSHKLSIVGRTEYYADPSQVVVVTGTNSSFEALAASLGTDVTLPDGTLWRTEFRGFHSPRSVWPLHSADGLGTHDEFLVMSLAHTF
;
A
#
# COMPACT_ATOMS: atom_id res chain seq x y z
N ALA A 1 -2.00 -2.57 2.62
CA ALA A 1 -1.02 -3.02 1.64
C ALA A 1 0.37 -2.92 2.25
N GLU A 2 1.08 -4.05 2.33
CA GLU A 2 2.38 -4.14 3.03
C GLU A 2 3.54 -3.64 2.16
N TYR A 3 3.29 -3.33 0.90
CA TYR A 3 4.29 -3.03 -0.11
C TYR A 3 4.58 -1.54 -0.32
N SER A 4 3.87 -0.67 0.38
CA SER A 4 4.07 0.80 0.39
C SER A 4 4.38 1.30 1.80
N PRO A 5 5.00 2.49 1.97
CA PRO A 5 5.22 3.04 3.30
C PRO A 5 3.88 3.40 3.96
N TYR A 6 3.74 3.09 5.24
CA TYR A 6 2.55 3.44 6.04
C TYR A 6 2.51 4.91 6.43
N PHE A 7 3.68 5.52 6.58
CA PHE A 7 3.83 6.93 6.91
C PHE A 7 5.15 7.47 6.37
N GLU A 8 5.20 8.77 6.19
CA GLU A 8 6.40 9.50 5.81
C GLU A 8 6.49 10.76 6.67
N THR A 9 7.68 11.13 7.09
CA THR A 9 7.97 12.36 7.83
C THR A 9 8.85 13.26 6.99
N GLY A 10 8.41 14.49 6.75
CA GLY A 10 9.14 15.41 5.89
C GLY A 10 8.30 16.61 5.49
N ILE A 11 8.64 17.21 4.37
CA ILE A 11 7.92 18.32 3.76
C ILE A 11 7.42 17.95 2.37
N ARG A 12 6.26 18.45 1.99
CA ARG A 12 5.72 18.30 0.66
C ARG A 12 5.20 19.62 0.10
N ALA A 13 5.31 19.78 -1.21
CA ALA A 13 4.73 20.89 -1.95
C ALA A 13 3.75 20.35 -2.99
N THR A 14 2.58 20.97 -3.08
CA THR A 14 1.55 20.61 -4.05
C THR A 14 1.28 21.80 -4.98
N TRP A 15 1.21 21.53 -6.26
CA TRP A 15 0.92 22.48 -7.31
C TRP A 15 -0.14 21.97 -8.26
N ASN A 16 -1.10 22.81 -8.64
CA ASN A 16 -2.18 22.52 -9.55
C ASN A 16 -2.01 23.32 -10.86
N PRO A 17 -1.17 22.84 -11.81
CA PRO A 17 -0.93 23.56 -13.06
C PRO A 17 -2.15 23.63 -13.98
N ALA A 18 -3.10 22.71 -13.81
CA ALA A 18 -4.35 22.68 -14.55
C ALA A 18 -5.47 22.08 -13.70
N SER A 19 -6.73 22.34 -14.07
CA SER A 19 -7.91 21.84 -13.33
C SER A 19 -8.01 20.31 -13.22
N ARG A 20 -7.28 19.59 -14.07
CA ARG A 20 -7.27 18.11 -14.12
C ARG A 20 -5.95 17.50 -13.67
N LEU A 21 -4.97 18.31 -13.26
CA LEU A 21 -3.62 17.86 -12.95
C LEU A 21 -3.17 18.44 -11.62
N THR A 22 -2.84 17.56 -10.68
CA THR A 22 -2.18 17.91 -9.42
C THR A 22 -0.83 17.23 -9.38
N LEU A 23 0.21 18.01 -9.08
CA LEU A 23 1.57 17.54 -8.88
C LEU A 23 1.96 17.76 -7.42
N THR A 24 2.49 16.73 -6.78
CA THR A 24 3.02 16.84 -5.42
C THR A 24 4.45 16.32 -5.43
N SER A 25 5.37 17.05 -4.83
CA SER A 25 6.73 16.62 -4.54
C SER A 25 6.93 16.53 -3.03
N ALA A 26 7.73 15.58 -2.58
CA ALA A 26 8.05 15.36 -1.18
C ALA A 26 9.56 15.18 -0.98
N LEU A 27 10.07 15.75 0.12
CA LEU A 27 11.37 15.41 0.70
C LEU A 27 11.10 14.82 2.07
N VAL A 28 11.59 13.61 2.30
CA VAL A 28 11.24 12.81 3.48
C VAL A 28 12.48 12.22 4.13
N ASN A 29 12.36 11.85 5.40
CA ASN A 29 13.45 11.27 6.20
C ASN A 29 13.85 9.84 5.78
N GLY A 30 13.09 9.21 4.88
CA GLY A 30 13.33 7.85 4.41
C GLY A 30 12.04 7.02 4.34
N TRP A 31 12.19 5.74 4.07
CA TRP A 31 11.09 4.77 4.01
C TRP A 31 10.58 4.43 5.40
N GLN A 32 9.43 4.94 5.80
CA GLN A 32 8.81 4.74 7.13
C GLN A 32 9.69 5.20 8.32
N ASN A 33 10.47 6.27 8.13
CA ASN A 33 11.35 6.80 9.17
C ASN A 33 10.77 8.08 9.78
N ALA A 34 10.56 8.08 11.10
CA ALA A 34 10.14 9.28 11.82
C ALA A 34 11.28 10.33 11.91
N SER A 35 12.52 9.85 12.01
CA SER A 35 13.74 10.65 11.94
C SER A 35 14.67 10.08 10.88
N ALA A 36 15.55 10.90 10.31
CA ALA A 36 16.50 10.44 9.32
C ALA A 36 17.50 9.43 9.95
N GLU A 37 17.70 8.29 9.30
CA GLU A 37 18.69 7.26 9.67
C GLU A 37 20.02 7.45 8.97
N ASN A 38 20.04 8.31 7.93
CA ASN A 38 21.24 8.68 7.18
C ASN A 38 21.15 10.15 6.75
N SER A 39 22.28 10.67 6.27
CA SER A 39 22.41 12.07 5.83
C SER A 39 21.85 12.36 4.43
N ALA A 40 21.52 11.31 3.66
CA ALA A 40 21.00 11.45 2.31
C ALA A 40 19.48 11.69 2.32
N PRO A 41 18.99 12.78 1.72
CA PRO A 41 17.55 13.00 1.63
C PRO A 41 16.89 11.94 0.73
N SER A 42 15.69 11.54 1.10
CA SER A 42 14.80 10.73 0.28
C SER A 42 13.66 11.59 -0.24
N GLY A 43 13.00 11.16 -1.29
CA GLY A 43 11.87 11.91 -1.80
C GLY A 43 11.05 11.16 -2.83
N GLY A 44 10.06 11.85 -3.35
CA GLY A 44 9.18 11.31 -4.37
C GLY A 44 8.31 12.37 -5.01
N ILE A 45 7.62 11.94 -6.05
CA ILE A 45 6.60 12.74 -6.72
C ILE A 45 5.29 11.95 -6.77
N ARG A 46 4.19 12.68 -6.73
CA ARG A 46 2.85 12.16 -7.02
C ARG A 46 2.21 13.01 -8.11
N ILE A 47 1.58 12.34 -9.05
CA ILE A 47 0.83 12.93 -10.16
C ILE A 47 -0.59 12.40 -10.09
N ASP A 48 -1.58 13.27 -9.83
CA ASP A 48 -2.99 12.93 -9.93
C ASP A 48 -3.55 13.57 -11.20
N TYR A 49 -4.13 12.75 -12.08
CA TYR A 49 -4.68 13.18 -13.36
C TYR A 49 -6.14 12.74 -13.51
N VAL A 50 -7.05 13.71 -13.62
CA VAL A 50 -8.47 13.48 -13.92
C VAL A 50 -8.64 13.28 -15.42
N ALA A 51 -8.48 12.04 -15.89
CA ALA A 51 -8.55 11.70 -17.31
C ALA A 51 -9.95 11.93 -17.88
N THR A 52 -10.99 11.58 -17.12
CA THR A 52 -12.40 11.89 -17.41
C THR A 52 -13.13 12.21 -16.10
N PRO A 53 -14.38 12.75 -16.13
CA PRO A 53 -15.18 12.94 -14.91
C PRO A 53 -15.38 11.67 -14.05
N ARG A 54 -15.12 10.49 -14.64
CA ARG A 54 -15.29 9.18 -13.98
C ARG A 54 -14.00 8.41 -13.78
N LEU A 55 -12.86 8.85 -14.33
CA LEU A 55 -11.57 8.16 -14.27
C LEU A 55 -10.48 9.10 -13.76
N THR A 56 -9.89 8.75 -12.64
CA THR A 56 -8.68 9.38 -12.11
C THR A 56 -7.54 8.38 -12.16
N LEU A 57 -6.39 8.82 -12.64
CA LEU A 57 -5.14 8.08 -12.64
C LEU A 57 -4.18 8.76 -11.68
N THR A 58 -3.56 7.98 -10.82
CA THR A 58 -2.53 8.44 -9.90
C THR A 58 -1.26 7.65 -10.15
N TYR A 59 -0.14 8.34 -10.18
CA TYR A 59 1.19 7.75 -10.10
C TYR A 59 1.92 8.38 -8.93
N ASP A 60 2.56 7.57 -8.11
CA ASP A 60 3.53 8.06 -7.13
C ASP A 60 4.77 7.18 -7.06
N ASN A 61 5.86 7.75 -6.52
CA ASN A 61 7.11 7.05 -6.37
C ASN A 61 7.84 7.49 -5.10
N PHE A 62 8.81 6.66 -4.72
CA PHE A 62 9.83 6.96 -3.72
C PHE A 62 11.21 6.64 -4.30
N VAL A 63 12.18 7.48 -3.98
CA VAL A 63 13.59 7.26 -4.21
C VAL A 63 14.40 7.69 -2.98
N GLY A 64 15.25 6.82 -2.46
CA GLY A 64 16.06 7.16 -1.30
C GLY A 64 17.11 6.12 -0.96
N ASN A 65 18.12 6.54 -0.18
CA ASN A 65 19.03 5.62 0.48
C ASN A 65 18.36 5.07 1.74
N VAL A 66 18.31 3.74 1.86
CA VAL A 66 17.74 3.04 3.03
C VAL A 66 18.81 2.38 3.90
N ALA A 67 20.09 2.67 3.65
CA ALA A 67 21.21 2.24 4.48
C ALA A 67 21.61 3.35 5.45
N ALA A 68 22.07 2.99 6.64
CA ALA A 68 22.71 3.93 7.56
C ALA A 68 24.02 4.49 6.96
N ASP A 69 24.46 5.66 7.43
CA ASP A 69 25.70 6.30 6.94
C ASP A 69 26.96 5.47 7.13
N THR A 70 26.90 4.46 8.01
CA THR A 70 28.00 3.50 8.27
C THR A 70 27.99 2.30 7.34
N GLU A 71 26.96 2.17 6.49
CA GLU A 71 26.79 1.08 5.52
C GLU A 71 26.97 1.59 4.08
N PRO A 72 27.29 0.71 3.11
CA PRO A 72 27.25 1.06 1.70
C PRO A 72 25.88 1.56 1.27
N VAL A 73 25.85 2.59 0.42
CA VAL A 73 24.60 3.16 -0.11
C VAL A 73 23.73 2.08 -0.73
N ARG A 74 22.46 2.07 -0.35
CA ARG A 74 21.47 1.12 -0.81
C ARG A 74 20.22 1.87 -1.28
N VAL A 75 20.17 2.12 -2.58
CA VAL A 75 19.05 2.88 -3.18
C VAL A 75 17.84 1.98 -3.27
N ARG A 76 16.71 2.48 -2.75
CA ARG A 76 15.36 1.94 -2.93
C ARG A 76 14.63 2.82 -3.92
N LEU A 77 14.01 2.18 -4.91
CA LEU A 77 13.06 2.78 -5.83
C LEU A 77 11.70 2.10 -5.63
N TYR A 78 10.64 2.88 -5.58
CA TYR A 78 9.28 2.38 -5.50
C TYR A 78 8.38 3.17 -6.43
N HIS A 79 7.47 2.49 -7.09
CA HIS A 79 6.49 3.04 -8.03
C HIS A 79 5.12 2.48 -7.73
N ASP A 80 4.11 3.34 -7.71
CA ASP A 80 2.73 2.98 -7.53
C ASP A 80 1.84 3.61 -8.61
N VAL A 81 0.93 2.84 -9.17
CA VAL A 81 -0.05 3.29 -10.15
C VAL A 81 -1.43 2.92 -9.68
N ILE A 82 -2.31 3.89 -9.60
CA ILE A 82 -3.69 3.70 -9.17
C ILE A 82 -4.64 4.22 -10.26
N ALA A 83 -5.59 3.38 -10.67
CA ALA A 83 -6.71 3.78 -11.51
C ALA A 83 -8.00 3.71 -10.70
N GLN A 84 -8.69 4.85 -10.55
CA GLN A 84 -9.99 4.93 -9.88
C GLN A 84 -11.07 5.22 -10.91
N TYR A 85 -12.07 4.35 -11.01
CA TYR A 85 -13.16 4.48 -11.96
C TYR A 85 -14.52 4.44 -11.27
N ASN A 86 -15.34 5.46 -11.53
CA ASN A 86 -16.69 5.60 -10.99
C ASN A 86 -17.70 5.54 -12.15
N PRO A 87 -18.15 4.34 -12.59
CA PRO A 87 -19.04 4.20 -13.75
C PRO A 87 -20.41 4.84 -13.55
N GLY A 88 -20.80 5.10 -12.32
CA GLY A 88 -22.05 5.76 -11.94
C GLY A 88 -22.09 6.02 -10.44
N ASP A 89 -23.25 6.37 -9.90
CA ASP A 89 -23.40 6.81 -8.50
C ASP A 89 -23.31 5.67 -7.49
N SER A 90 -23.50 4.42 -7.93
CA SER A 90 -23.51 3.24 -7.06
C SER A 90 -22.19 2.51 -6.99
N TRP A 91 -21.32 2.61 -8.00
CA TRP A 91 -20.07 1.88 -8.08
C TRP A 91 -18.86 2.78 -7.93
N LYS A 92 -17.87 2.30 -7.15
CA LYS A 92 -16.50 2.83 -7.14
C LYS A 92 -15.56 1.66 -7.31
N LEU A 93 -14.71 1.71 -8.32
CA LEU A 93 -13.73 0.69 -8.64
C LEU A 93 -12.32 1.27 -8.53
N ALA A 94 -11.38 0.49 -8.04
CA ALA A 94 -9.98 0.87 -8.04
C ALA A 94 -9.10 -0.33 -8.41
N LEU A 95 -8.06 -0.06 -9.20
CA LEU A 95 -6.96 -0.96 -9.48
C LEU A 95 -5.67 -0.31 -9.00
N VAL A 96 -4.85 -1.06 -8.31
CA VAL A 96 -3.54 -0.63 -7.78
C VAL A 96 -2.49 -1.60 -8.30
N TYR A 97 -1.35 -1.08 -8.73
CA TYR A 97 -0.17 -1.86 -9.03
C TYR A 97 1.07 -1.14 -8.50
N SER A 98 1.89 -1.88 -7.78
CA SER A 98 3.09 -1.36 -7.13
C SER A 98 4.30 -2.22 -7.46
N LEU A 99 5.44 -1.59 -7.64
CA LEU A 99 6.73 -2.22 -7.90
C LEU A 99 7.82 -1.50 -7.10
N GLY A 100 8.58 -2.25 -6.33
CA GLY A 100 9.75 -1.75 -5.64
C GLY A 100 11.02 -2.51 -6.00
N THR A 101 12.14 -1.80 -5.95
CA THR A 101 13.47 -2.39 -6.14
C THR A 101 14.45 -1.79 -5.14
N GLU A 102 15.40 -2.60 -4.71
CA GLU A 102 16.46 -2.19 -3.78
C GLU A 102 17.77 -2.91 -4.12
N ALA A 103 18.90 -2.21 -4.01
CA ALA A 103 20.20 -2.86 -4.10
C ALA A 103 20.37 -3.88 -2.96
N ARG A 104 20.89 -5.07 -3.26
CA ARG A 104 21.05 -6.12 -2.25
C ARG A 104 22.08 -5.76 -1.19
N ARG A 105 21.84 -6.19 0.05
CA ARG A 105 22.68 -5.92 1.23
C ARG A 105 24.02 -6.63 1.21
N THR A 106 24.18 -7.71 0.43
CA THR A 106 25.39 -8.52 0.38
C THR A 106 26.19 -8.23 -0.90
N SER A 107 27.50 -8.49 -0.86
CA SER A 107 28.46 -8.34 -1.98
C SER A 107 28.12 -9.13 -3.26
N LEU A 108 27.07 -9.93 -3.25
CA LEU A 108 26.50 -10.53 -4.44
C LEU A 108 25.77 -9.41 -5.19
N MET A 109 26.40 -8.88 -6.23
CA MET A 109 25.83 -7.88 -7.14
C MET A 109 24.42 -8.29 -7.55
N GLY A 110 23.45 -7.39 -7.39
CA GLY A 110 22.09 -7.64 -7.83
C GLY A 110 21.08 -6.70 -7.14
N THR A 111 19.90 -6.68 -7.72
CA THR A 111 18.74 -5.92 -7.22
C THR A 111 17.73 -6.91 -6.67
N ALA A 112 17.21 -6.64 -5.50
CA ALA A 112 16.00 -7.28 -4.98
C ALA A 112 14.79 -6.50 -5.46
N SER A 113 13.68 -7.20 -5.70
CA SER A 113 12.43 -6.56 -6.11
C SER A 113 11.25 -7.16 -5.37
N TRP A 114 10.21 -6.35 -5.19
CA TRP A 114 8.91 -6.77 -4.73
C TRP A 114 7.84 -6.09 -5.57
N TRP A 115 6.67 -6.71 -5.66
CA TRP A 115 5.54 -6.15 -6.40
C TRP A 115 4.23 -6.61 -5.80
N GLY A 116 3.20 -5.86 -6.07
CA GLY A 116 1.86 -6.21 -5.65
C GLY A 116 0.80 -5.48 -6.46
N GLY A 117 -0.41 -5.96 -6.33
CA GLY A 117 -1.56 -5.31 -6.94
C GLY A 117 -2.84 -5.63 -6.21
N ALA A 118 -3.81 -4.74 -6.32
CA ALA A 118 -5.13 -4.92 -5.73
C ALA A 118 -6.24 -4.48 -6.68
N ALA A 119 -7.36 -5.20 -6.65
CA ALA A 119 -8.61 -4.77 -7.25
C ALA A 119 -9.64 -4.57 -6.14
N ILE A 120 -10.28 -3.40 -6.12
CA ILE A 120 -11.25 -3.00 -5.11
C ILE A 120 -12.54 -2.60 -5.80
N ALA A 121 -13.67 -3.10 -5.32
CA ALA A 121 -14.99 -2.72 -5.78
C ALA A 121 -15.86 -2.35 -4.58
N LYS A 122 -16.44 -1.14 -4.61
CA LYS A 122 -17.44 -0.70 -3.63
C LYS A 122 -18.76 -0.50 -4.34
N TYR A 123 -19.81 -1.11 -3.81
CA TYR A 123 -21.17 -0.95 -4.28
C TYR A 123 -22.05 -0.32 -3.20
N LYS A 124 -22.70 0.79 -3.56
CA LYS A 124 -23.63 1.51 -2.69
C LYS A 124 -25.02 0.87 -2.78
N LEU A 125 -25.43 0.16 -1.75
CA LEU A 125 -26.76 -0.45 -1.63
C LEU A 125 -27.84 0.56 -1.27
N SER A 126 -27.49 1.54 -0.42
CA SER A 126 -28.37 2.61 0.00
C SER A 126 -27.57 3.87 0.38
N HIS A 127 -28.23 4.93 0.80
CA HIS A 127 -27.55 6.13 1.32
C HIS A 127 -26.71 5.85 2.58
N LYS A 128 -27.02 4.77 3.32
CA LYS A 128 -26.36 4.43 4.57
C LYS A 128 -25.49 3.20 4.52
N LEU A 129 -25.61 2.35 3.47
CA LEU A 129 -24.96 1.05 3.41
C LEU A 129 -24.23 0.87 2.08
N SER A 130 -22.98 0.48 2.15
CA SER A 130 -22.20 0.00 1.00
C SER A 130 -21.54 -1.33 1.33
N ILE A 131 -21.33 -2.16 0.31
CA ILE A 131 -20.50 -3.37 0.37
C ILE A 131 -19.18 -3.08 -0.33
N VAL A 132 -18.07 -3.57 0.22
CA VAL A 132 -16.73 -3.42 -0.34
C VAL A 132 -16.10 -4.80 -0.47
N GLY A 133 -15.69 -5.15 -1.69
CA GLY A 133 -14.87 -6.34 -1.96
C GLY A 133 -13.48 -5.92 -2.39
N ARG A 134 -12.47 -6.69 -1.99
CA ARG A 134 -11.07 -6.50 -2.37
C ARG A 134 -10.42 -7.84 -2.64
N THR A 135 -9.58 -7.91 -3.66
CA THR A 135 -8.59 -8.97 -3.85
C THR A 135 -7.24 -8.35 -4.10
N GLU A 136 -6.18 -9.00 -3.64
CA GLU A 136 -4.82 -8.53 -3.82
C GLU A 136 -3.84 -9.69 -3.91
N TYR A 137 -2.73 -9.43 -4.60
CA TYR A 137 -1.57 -10.28 -4.65
C TYR A 137 -0.33 -9.47 -4.29
N TYR A 138 0.57 -10.08 -3.53
CA TYR A 138 1.85 -9.50 -3.18
C TYR A 138 2.96 -10.54 -3.25
N ALA A 139 4.12 -10.14 -3.74
CA ALA A 139 5.32 -10.95 -3.80
C ALA A 139 6.55 -10.15 -3.40
N ASP A 140 7.30 -10.68 -2.46
CA ASP A 140 8.60 -10.19 -1.99
C ASP A 140 9.58 -11.36 -1.85
N PRO A 141 10.08 -11.89 -2.97
CA PRO A 141 10.89 -13.10 -2.96
C PRO A 141 12.21 -12.96 -2.21
N SER A 142 12.67 -11.73 -2.04
CA SER A 142 13.92 -11.42 -1.29
C SER A 142 13.67 -10.91 0.13
N GLN A 143 12.43 -10.87 0.59
CA GLN A 143 12.02 -10.38 1.91
C GLN A 143 12.61 -8.99 2.23
N VAL A 144 12.49 -8.06 1.28
CA VAL A 144 12.99 -6.68 1.41
C VAL A 144 12.11 -5.87 2.35
N VAL A 145 10.80 -5.99 2.21
CA VAL A 145 9.79 -5.25 2.96
C VAL A 145 9.17 -6.13 4.04
N VAL A 146 8.78 -7.37 3.68
CA VAL A 146 8.17 -8.32 4.60
C VAL A 146 9.16 -9.41 4.98
N VAL A 147 9.74 -9.28 6.16
CA VAL A 147 10.68 -10.25 6.71
C VAL A 147 9.92 -11.29 7.53
N THR A 148 9.86 -12.53 7.03
CA THR A 148 9.10 -13.61 7.68
C THR A 148 9.91 -14.40 8.71
N GLY A 149 11.23 -14.17 8.79
CA GLY A 149 12.15 -14.98 9.62
C GLY A 149 12.44 -16.37 9.04
N THR A 150 11.93 -16.68 7.84
CA THR A 150 12.21 -17.93 7.11
C THR A 150 13.17 -17.68 5.95
N ASN A 151 13.76 -18.75 5.41
CA ASN A 151 14.57 -18.66 4.18
C ASN A 151 13.72 -18.77 2.89
N SER A 152 12.40 -18.79 3.02
CA SER A 152 11.48 -18.92 1.89
C SER A 152 11.09 -17.55 1.35
N SER A 153 10.86 -17.43 0.04
CA SER A 153 10.27 -16.23 -0.56
C SER A 153 8.91 -15.94 0.07
N PHE A 154 8.56 -14.65 0.20
CA PHE A 154 7.23 -14.25 0.65
C PHE A 154 6.31 -13.97 -0.55
N GLU A 155 5.17 -14.61 -0.55
CA GLU A 155 4.09 -14.39 -1.51
C GLU A 155 2.76 -14.53 -0.77
N ALA A 156 1.80 -13.67 -1.08
CA ALA A 156 0.49 -13.71 -0.46
C ALA A 156 -0.62 -13.33 -1.46
N LEU A 157 -1.66 -14.14 -1.51
CA LEU A 157 -2.95 -13.81 -2.08
C LEU A 157 -3.90 -13.45 -0.93
N ALA A 158 -4.64 -12.36 -1.05
CA ALA A 158 -5.64 -12.00 -0.07
C ALA A 158 -6.98 -11.65 -0.73
N ALA A 159 -8.06 -11.91 0.00
CA ALA A 159 -9.39 -11.44 -0.36
C ALA A 159 -10.10 -10.91 0.88
N SER A 160 -10.91 -9.89 0.70
CA SER A 160 -11.75 -9.36 1.78
C SER A 160 -13.14 -8.98 1.31
N LEU A 161 -14.07 -9.00 2.26
CA LEU A 161 -15.42 -8.50 2.11
C LEU A 161 -15.76 -7.67 3.33
N GLY A 162 -16.30 -6.48 3.09
CA GLY A 162 -16.64 -5.55 4.16
C GLY A 162 -17.89 -4.76 3.90
N THR A 163 -18.32 -4.04 4.93
CA THR A 163 -19.44 -3.11 4.89
C THR A 163 -19.05 -1.75 5.43
N ASP A 164 -19.55 -0.70 4.78
CA ASP A 164 -19.50 0.68 5.26
C ASP A 164 -20.92 1.10 5.62
N VAL A 165 -21.17 1.42 6.90
CA VAL A 165 -22.46 1.89 7.44
C VAL A 165 -22.32 3.32 7.91
N THR A 166 -23.12 4.24 7.34
CA THR A 166 -23.20 5.63 7.82
C THR A 166 -24.31 5.71 8.88
N LEU A 167 -23.92 6.03 10.11
CA LEU A 167 -24.82 6.22 11.25
C LEU A 167 -25.58 7.57 11.14
N PRO A 168 -26.66 7.76 11.91
CA PRO A 168 -27.49 8.99 11.82
C PRO A 168 -26.72 10.28 12.12
N ASP A 169 -25.68 10.23 12.94
CA ASP A 169 -24.81 11.35 13.30
C ASP A 169 -23.67 11.61 12.29
N GLY A 170 -23.68 10.88 11.16
CA GLY A 170 -22.65 10.99 10.13
C GLY A 170 -21.40 10.13 10.38
N THR A 171 -21.32 9.44 11.53
CA THR A 171 -20.22 8.50 11.80
C THR A 171 -20.21 7.36 10.78
N LEU A 172 -19.06 7.06 10.20
CA LEU A 172 -18.85 5.92 9.34
C LEU A 172 -18.36 4.74 10.18
N TRP A 173 -19.15 3.67 10.23
CA TRP A 173 -18.73 2.38 10.79
C TRP A 173 -18.36 1.44 9.64
N ARG A 174 -17.12 0.95 9.69
CA ARG A 174 -16.60 -0.02 8.74
C ARG A 174 -16.31 -1.35 9.42
N THR A 175 -16.71 -2.44 8.78
CA THR A 175 -16.34 -3.81 9.18
C THR A 175 -15.78 -4.52 7.97
N GLU A 176 -14.65 -5.23 8.11
CA GLU A 176 -13.99 -5.97 7.04
C GLU A 176 -13.50 -7.32 7.60
N PHE A 177 -13.91 -8.40 6.96
CA PHE A 177 -13.29 -9.72 7.12
C PHE A 177 -12.30 -9.91 5.99
N ARG A 178 -11.07 -10.35 6.32
CA ARG A 178 -9.97 -10.51 5.37
C ARG A 178 -9.24 -11.81 5.64
N GLY A 179 -9.03 -12.58 4.56
CA GLY A 179 -8.24 -13.80 4.57
C GLY A 179 -7.01 -13.68 3.69
N PHE A 180 -5.94 -14.36 4.10
CA PHE A 180 -4.67 -14.45 3.39
C PHE A 180 -4.34 -15.91 3.12
N HIS A 181 -3.70 -16.14 1.99
CA HIS A 181 -3.10 -17.41 1.63
C HIS A 181 -1.70 -17.20 1.07
N SER A 182 -0.73 -17.98 1.57
CA SER A 182 0.61 -18.08 1.00
C SER A 182 0.88 -19.52 0.59
N PRO A 183 1.57 -19.76 -0.55
CA PRO A 183 1.99 -21.11 -0.93
C PRO A 183 3.06 -21.67 0.04
N ARG A 184 3.54 -20.86 0.97
CA ARG A 184 4.56 -21.21 1.96
C ARG A 184 4.06 -20.96 3.37
N SER A 185 4.55 -21.72 4.34
CA SER A 185 4.24 -21.53 5.77
C SER A 185 4.98 -20.29 6.29
N VAL A 186 4.29 -19.14 6.31
CA VAL A 186 4.84 -17.83 6.71
C VAL A 186 3.98 -17.12 7.77
N TRP A 187 2.77 -17.63 8.03
CA TRP A 187 1.85 -17.04 8.99
C TRP A 187 1.95 -17.73 10.34
N PRO A 188 2.11 -17.00 11.46
CA PRO A 188 2.09 -17.59 12.80
C PRO A 188 0.78 -18.37 13.05
N LEU A 189 0.88 -19.56 13.62
CA LEU A 189 -0.30 -20.32 14.03
C LEU A 189 -0.85 -19.77 15.37
N HIS A 190 -2.14 -19.52 15.43
CA HIS A 190 -2.79 -18.93 16.62
C HIS A 190 -2.88 -19.91 17.81
N SER A 191 -2.80 -21.23 17.58
CA SER A 191 -3.04 -22.27 18.58
C SER A 191 -1.90 -23.21 18.84
N ALA A 192 -0.77 -23.06 18.13
CA ALA A 192 0.41 -23.94 18.28
C ALA A 192 1.68 -23.21 17.85
N ASP A 193 2.82 -23.69 18.32
CA ASP A 193 4.11 -23.24 17.79
C ASP A 193 4.25 -23.67 16.34
N GLY A 194 4.68 -22.73 15.48
CA GLY A 194 4.91 -22.99 14.06
C GLY A 194 4.30 -21.95 13.13
N LEU A 195 4.39 -22.24 11.83
CA LEU A 195 3.91 -21.39 10.76
C LEU A 195 2.90 -22.14 9.88
N GLY A 196 1.87 -21.43 9.45
CA GLY A 196 0.84 -21.92 8.53
C GLY A 196 0.85 -21.18 7.19
N THR A 197 0.00 -21.61 6.28
CA THR A 197 -0.16 -21.05 4.93
C THR A 197 -1.34 -20.06 4.83
N HIS A 198 -2.12 -19.90 5.91
CA HIS A 198 -3.30 -19.05 5.96
C HIS A 198 -3.29 -18.18 7.19
N ASP A 199 -3.86 -16.99 7.06
CA ASP A 199 -4.19 -16.10 8.18
C ASP A 199 -5.50 -15.38 7.86
N GLU A 200 -6.26 -15.02 8.91
CA GLU A 200 -7.54 -14.33 8.75
C GLU A 200 -7.80 -13.39 9.93
N PHE A 201 -8.47 -12.28 9.68
CA PHE A 201 -8.87 -11.38 10.73
C PHE A 201 -10.14 -10.60 10.39
N LEU A 202 -10.79 -10.12 11.45
CA LEU A 202 -11.89 -9.17 11.40
C LEU A 202 -11.42 -7.82 11.90
N VAL A 203 -11.60 -6.79 11.08
CA VAL A 203 -11.27 -5.41 11.43
C VAL A 203 -12.55 -4.58 11.53
N MET A 204 -12.64 -3.75 12.56
CA MET A 204 -13.69 -2.75 12.71
C MET A 204 -13.07 -1.38 12.91
N SER A 205 -13.63 -0.34 12.31
CA SER A 205 -13.21 1.03 12.50
C SER A 205 -14.40 1.99 12.52
N LEU A 206 -14.24 3.09 13.25
CA LEU A 206 -15.16 4.22 13.30
C LEU A 206 -14.43 5.48 12.86
N ALA A 207 -15.05 6.25 11.96
CA ALA A 207 -14.56 7.56 11.53
C ALA A 207 -15.66 8.58 11.66
N HIS A 208 -15.40 9.68 12.38
CA HIS A 208 -16.33 10.79 12.57
C HIS A 208 -15.66 12.10 12.14
N THR A 209 -16.43 12.96 11.48
CA THR A 209 -15.98 14.32 11.10
C THR A 209 -16.73 15.33 11.97
N PHE A 210 -15.98 16.18 12.67
CA PHE A 210 -16.49 17.25 13.54
C PHE A 210 -16.71 18.53 12.75
#